data_1f5d30a0bd4d3d40f39c2c089b3593f5
#
_entry.id   1f5d30a0bd4d3d40f39c2c089b3593f5
#
_cell.length_a   1.000
_cell.length_b   1.000
_cell.length_c   1.000
_cell.angle_alpha   90.00
_cell.angle_beta   90.00
_cell.angle_gamma   90.00
#
_symmetry.space_group_name_H-M   'P 1'
#
loop_
_entity.id
_entity.type
_entity.pdbx_description
1 polymer ?
#
loop_
_entity_poly.entity_id
_entity_poly.type
_entity_poly.pdbx_seq_one_letter_code
_entity_poly.pdbx_strand_id
1 'polypeptide(L)'
;MSQSFAPQQAPGLIGKAGALQLDQKSLAFRASAVMLGTLFLAAASRIEVPMVPVPVTMQTFAVAMIGALYGARLGTLTILAWLGEAMIGLPVLAGGAGGLAHFAGPTGGYLASFPVMALLVGALRERGWNAQRPLLAFASMLAANALCLAMGGLWLAGLIGTEKAIMLGVAPFVIGGVLKSALGAASLVALSRLAKCGDAE
;
A
#
# COMPACT_ATOMS: atom_id res chain seq x y z
N MET A 1 20.51 40.96 27.82
CA MET A 1 19.99 39.58 27.65
C MET A 1 19.62 39.39 26.20
N SER A 2 20.52 38.84 25.42
CA SER A 2 20.34 38.60 23.97
C SER A 2 19.81 37.16 23.79
N GLN A 3 18.52 37.01 23.45
CA GLN A 3 17.95 35.71 23.10
C GLN A 3 18.39 35.40 21.66
N SER A 4 19.28 34.41 21.55
CA SER A 4 19.68 33.81 20.29
C SER A 4 18.49 33.05 19.70
N PHE A 5 17.87 33.63 18.66
CA PHE A 5 16.88 32.91 17.83
C PHE A 5 17.64 31.87 16.99
N ALA A 6 17.65 30.63 17.46
CA ALA A 6 18.05 29.52 16.61
C ALA A 6 16.98 29.31 15.53
N PRO A 7 17.33 29.20 14.24
CA PRO A 7 16.37 28.92 13.18
C PRO A 7 15.75 27.55 13.43
N GLN A 8 14.44 27.53 13.59
CA GLN A 8 13.65 26.30 13.70
C GLN A 8 13.71 25.61 12.32
N GLN A 9 14.55 24.59 12.21
CA GLN A 9 14.64 23.78 10.99
C GLN A 9 13.24 23.20 10.70
N ALA A 10 12.72 23.51 9.52
CA ALA A 10 11.47 22.93 9.05
C ALA A 10 11.62 21.39 9.05
N PRO A 11 10.67 20.65 9.63
CA PRO A 11 10.76 19.20 9.65
C PRO A 11 10.80 18.66 8.21
N GLY A 12 11.82 17.87 7.89
CA GLY A 12 11.96 17.24 6.58
C GLY A 12 10.69 16.49 6.18
N LEU A 13 10.42 16.38 4.89
CA LEU A 13 9.20 15.75 4.34
C LEU A 13 9.07 14.28 4.77
N ILE A 14 10.22 13.63 4.96
CA ILE A 14 10.31 12.23 5.41
C ILE A 14 10.95 12.20 6.78
N GLY A 15 10.19 11.82 7.80
CA GLY A 15 10.71 11.67 9.15
C GLY A 15 11.72 10.51 9.28
N LYS A 16 12.51 10.51 10.36
CA LYS A 16 13.55 9.49 10.67
C LYS A 16 13.08 8.03 10.59
N ALA A 17 11.77 7.80 10.61
CA ALA A 17 11.13 6.49 10.45
C ALA A 17 10.83 6.09 9.00
N GLY A 18 11.28 6.87 8.01
CA GLY A 18 10.96 6.64 6.58
C GLY A 18 9.50 6.91 6.22
N ALA A 19 8.82 7.71 7.03
CA ALA A 19 7.40 8.01 6.90
C ALA A 19 7.17 9.48 6.58
N LEU A 20 6.21 9.75 5.72
CA LEU A 20 5.77 11.12 5.44
C LEU A 20 4.99 11.67 6.64
N GLN A 21 5.36 12.85 7.13
CA GLN A 21 4.66 13.53 8.23
C GLN A 21 3.46 14.31 7.68
N LEU A 22 2.45 13.62 7.18
CA LEU A 22 1.32 14.21 6.48
C LEU A 22 0.24 14.76 7.39
N ASP A 23 0.12 14.26 8.62
CA ASP A 23 -0.97 14.62 9.54
C ASP A 23 -0.93 16.10 9.98
N GLN A 24 0.26 16.71 9.98
CA GLN A 24 0.47 18.11 10.36
C GLN A 24 0.51 19.07 9.17
N LYS A 25 0.35 18.59 7.94
CA LYS A 25 0.41 19.39 6.71
C LYS A 25 -0.97 19.97 6.35
N SER A 26 -0.97 21.04 5.54
CA SER A 26 -2.20 21.67 5.06
C SER A 26 -3.10 20.68 4.30
N LEU A 27 -4.39 20.99 4.24
CA LEU A 27 -5.37 20.17 3.51
C LEU A 27 -4.98 20.00 2.03
N ALA A 28 -4.50 21.07 1.39
CA ALA A 28 -4.04 21.02 0.00
C ALA A 28 -2.87 20.05 -0.18
N PHE A 29 -1.90 20.04 0.74
CA PHE A 29 -0.78 19.10 0.69
C PHE A 29 -1.23 17.65 0.87
N ARG A 30 -2.18 17.39 1.79
CA ARG A 30 -2.75 16.06 1.99
C ARG A 30 -3.53 15.58 0.76
N ALA A 31 -4.30 16.47 0.13
CA ALA A 31 -5.00 16.17 -1.12
C ALA A 31 -4.02 15.83 -2.25
N SER A 32 -2.94 16.59 -2.41
CA SER A 32 -1.88 16.28 -3.39
C SER A 32 -1.21 14.93 -3.11
N ALA A 33 -0.97 14.59 -1.83
CA ALA A 33 -0.44 13.29 -1.45
C ALA A 33 -1.39 12.14 -1.82
N VAL A 34 -2.71 12.30 -1.60
CA VAL A 34 -3.72 11.33 -2.02
C VAL A 34 -3.69 11.15 -3.53
N MET A 35 -3.69 12.23 -4.32
CA MET A 35 -3.63 12.16 -5.79
C MET A 35 -2.36 11.44 -6.28
N LEU A 36 -1.19 11.76 -5.72
CA LEU A 36 0.04 11.07 -6.06
C LEU A 36 -0.01 9.60 -5.66
N GLY A 37 -0.65 9.29 -4.54
CA GLY A 37 -0.85 7.93 -4.07
C GLY A 37 -1.76 7.11 -5.00
N THR A 38 -2.89 7.68 -5.49
CA THR A 38 -3.77 7.00 -6.44
C THR A 38 -3.10 6.79 -7.79
N LEU A 39 -2.30 7.76 -8.26
CA LEU A 39 -1.48 7.62 -9.48
C LEU A 39 -0.42 6.51 -9.32
N PHE A 40 0.25 6.43 -8.18
CA PHE A 40 1.21 5.36 -7.90
C PHE A 40 0.53 3.98 -7.89
N LEU A 41 -0.66 3.86 -7.29
CA LEU A 41 -1.48 2.64 -7.30
C LEU A 41 -1.90 2.26 -8.71
N ALA A 42 -2.37 3.22 -9.51
CA ALA A 42 -2.74 3.00 -10.91
C ALA A 42 -1.53 2.54 -11.75
N ALA A 43 -0.36 3.15 -11.57
CA ALA A 43 0.87 2.73 -12.25
C ALA A 43 1.29 1.31 -11.83
N ALA A 44 1.27 0.99 -10.54
CA ALA A 44 1.57 -0.35 -10.03
C ALA A 44 0.57 -1.41 -10.53
N SER A 45 -0.67 -1.03 -10.81
CA SER A 45 -1.70 -1.89 -11.39
C SER A 45 -1.39 -2.32 -12.83
N ARG A 46 -0.56 -1.55 -13.55
CA ARG A 46 -0.11 -1.89 -14.91
C ARG A 46 1.00 -2.92 -14.94
N ILE A 47 1.69 -3.11 -13.82
CA ILE A 47 2.74 -4.13 -13.69
C ILE A 47 2.06 -5.41 -13.24
N GLU A 48 1.75 -6.28 -14.21
CA GLU A 48 1.02 -7.51 -13.96
C GLU A 48 1.55 -8.68 -14.78
N VAL A 49 1.32 -9.89 -14.24
CA VAL A 49 1.37 -11.13 -15.01
C VAL A 49 -0.08 -11.56 -15.21
N PRO A 50 -0.57 -11.55 -16.45
CA PRO A 50 -1.95 -11.91 -16.72
C PRO A 50 -2.20 -13.38 -16.40
N MET A 51 -3.18 -13.65 -15.55
CA MET A 51 -3.63 -14.98 -15.16
C MET A 51 -5.15 -15.00 -15.02
N VAL A 52 -5.75 -16.17 -15.16
CA VAL A 52 -7.19 -16.36 -14.99
C VAL A 52 -7.41 -17.30 -13.79
N PRO A 53 -8.29 -17.00 -12.86
CA PRO A 53 -9.27 -15.88 -12.87
C PRO A 53 -8.76 -14.56 -12.27
N VAL A 54 -7.58 -14.54 -11.64
CA VAL A 54 -7.03 -13.36 -10.94
C VAL A 54 -5.60 -13.11 -11.40
N PRO A 55 -5.24 -11.92 -11.92
CA PRO A 55 -3.88 -11.60 -12.33
C PRO A 55 -2.95 -11.38 -11.12
N VAL A 56 -1.67 -11.70 -11.27
CA VAL A 56 -0.63 -11.31 -10.29
C VAL A 56 -0.17 -9.89 -10.62
N THR A 57 -0.37 -8.94 -9.70
CA THR A 57 -0.08 -7.52 -9.92
C THR A 57 0.86 -6.96 -8.85
N MET A 58 1.44 -5.79 -9.10
CA MET A 58 2.18 -5.01 -8.07
C MET A 58 1.26 -4.19 -7.15
N GLN A 59 -0.06 -4.32 -7.27
CA GLN A 59 -1.03 -3.58 -6.45
C GLN A 59 -0.81 -3.79 -4.95
N THR A 60 -0.65 -5.04 -4.48
CA THR A 60 -0.46 -5.33 -3.05
C THR A 60 0.82 -4.75 -2.48
N PHE A 61 1.89 -4.65 -3.29
CA PHE A 61 3.10 -3.91 -2.93
C PHE A 61 2.80 -2.42 -2.74
N ALA A 62 2.12 -1.79 -3.72
CA ALA A 62 1.80 -0.36 -3.67
C ALA A 62 0.86 -0.03 -2.50
N VAL A 63 -0.16 -0.86 -2.24
CA VAL A 63 -1.07 -0.73 -1.09
C VAL A 63 -0.31 -0.77 0.23
N ALA A 64 0.60 -1.74 0.40
CA ALA A 64 1.43 -1.85 1.60
C ALA A 64 2.36 -0.64 1.77
N MET A 65 2.96 -0.16 0.67
CA MET A 65 3.81 1.04 0.66
C MET A 65 3.03 2.30 1.04
N ILE A 66 1.84 2.49 0.49
CA ILE A 66 0.96 3.62 0.86
C ILE A 66 0.61 3.57 2.36
N GLY A 67 0.22 2.40 2.89
CA GLY A 67 -0.02 2.23 4.32
C GLY A 67 1.22 2.59 5.17
N ALA A 68 2.40 2.11 4.76
CA ALA A 68 3.65 2.35 5.46
C ALA A 68 4.12 3.82 5.38
N LEU A 69 3.92 4.51 4.26
CA LEU A 69 4.37 5.88 4.06
C LEU A 69 3.37 6.92 4.60
N TYR A 70 2.07 6.71 4.38
CA TYR A 70 1.02 7.68 4.71
C TYR A 70 0.39 7.45 6.10
N GLY A 71 0.59 6.27 6.69
CA GLY A 71 -0.03 5.88 7.97
C GLY A 71 -1.44 5.32 7.82
N ALA A 72 -2.03 4.94 8.94
CA ALA A 72 -3.30 4.22 8.96
C ALA A 72 -4.44 5.01 8.32
N ARG A 73 -4.63 6.27 8.73
CA ARG A 73 -5.78 7.09 8.29
C ARG A 73 -5.67 7.54 6.84
N LEU A 74 -4.58 8.25 6.51
CA LEU A 74 -4.43 8.81 5.16
C LEU A 74 -4.14 7.72 4.13
N GLY A 75 -3.40 6.67 4.50
CA GLY A 75 -3.16 5.51 3.64
C GLY A 75 -4.46 4.82 3.27
N THR A 76 -5.30 4.50 4.25
CA THR A 76 -6.63 3.89 3.99
C THR A 76 -7.51 4.79 3.12
N LEU A 77 -7.53 6.11 3.41
CA LEU A 77 -8.28 7.07 2.60
C LEU A 77 -7.80 7.10 1.14
N THR A 78 -6.48 7.04 0.92
CA THR A 78 -5.89 6.99 -0.43
C THR A 78 -6.33 5.73 -1.18
N ILE A 79 -6.35 4.56 -0.51
CA ILE A 79 -6.83 3.33 -1.14
C ILE A 79 -8.33 3.42 -1.46
N LEU A 80 -9.15 3.96 -0.55
CA LEU A 80 -10.58 4.15 -0.79
C LEU A 80 -10.84 5.12 -1.95
N ALA A 81 -10.07 6.20 -2.06
CA ALA A 81 -10.16 7.14 -3.17
C ALA A 81 -9.85 6.45 -4.50
N TRP A 82 -8.74 5.69 -4.58
CA TRP A 82 -8.36 4.92 -5.77
C TRP A 82 -9.42 3.86 -6.16
N LEU A 83 -10.00 3.16 -5.17
CA LEU A 83 -11.11 2.22 -5.45
C LEU A 83 -12.36 2.96 -5.92
N GLY A 84 -12.63 4.16 -5.39
CA GLY A 84 -13.69 5.05 -5.87
C GLY A 84 -13.48 5.47 -7.33
N GLU A 85 -12.24 5.86 -7.70
CA GLU A 85 -11.86 6.13 -9.09
C GLU A 85 -12.14 4.93 -9.99
N ALA A 86 -11.79 3.72 -9.53
CA ALA A 86 -12.10 2.49 -10.26
C ALA A 86 -13.61 2.25 -10.41
N MET A 87 -14.41 2.48 -9.35
CA MET A 87 -15.87 2.27 -9.37
C MET A 87 -16.57 3.16 -10.38
N ILE A 88 -16.11 4.41 -10.56
CA ILE A 88 -16.66 5.35 -11.57
C ILE A 88 -16.16 5.06 -12.99
N GLY A 89 -15.36 4.00 -13.18
CA GLY A 89 -14.95 3.52 -14.49
C GLY A 89 -13.59 3.99 -14.95
N LEU A 90 -12.80 4.68 -14.12
CA LEU A 90 -11.43 5.04 -14.48
C LEU A 90 -10.55 3.79 -14.62
N PRO A 91 -9.66 3.74 -15.64
CA PRO A 91 -8.86 2.57 -15.97
C PRO A 91 -7.64 2.42 -15.05
N VAL A 92 -7.87 2.32 -13.73
CA VAL A 92 -6.84 2.35 -12.69
C VAL A 92 -6.56 0.98 -12.05
N LEU A 93 -7.33 -0.06 -12.40
CA LEU A 93 -7.12 -1.44 -11.94
C LEU A 93 -6.19 -2.21 -12.87
N ALA A 94 -5.95 -3.50 -12.54
CA ALA A 94 -5.15 -4.43 -13.33
C ALA A 94 -5.57 -4.44 -14.81
N GLY A 95 -4.60 -4.48 -15.74
CA GLY A 95 -4.87 -4.41 -17.17
C GLY A 95 -5.52 -3.12 -17.67
N GLY A 96 -5.63 -2.09 -16.82
CA GLY A 96 -6.37 -0.88 -17.15
C GLY A 96 -7.88 -1.04 -17.04
N ALA A 97 -8.32 -1.98 -16.24
CA ALA A 97 -9.72 -2.20 -15.96
C ALA A 97 -10.30 -1.12 -15.03
N GLY A 98 -11.62 -0.99 -15.05
CA GLY A 98 -12.42 -0.14 -14.16
C GLY A 98 -13.88 -0.54 -14.23
N GLY A 99 -14.71 0.06 -13.38
CA GLY A 99 -16.14 -0.19 -13.27
C GLY A 99 -16.52 -1.20 -12.19
N LEU A 100 -17.77 -1.10 -11.74
CA LEU A 100 -18.34 -1.87 -10.63
C LEU A 100 -18.30 -3.39 -10.85
N ALA A 101 -18.31 -3.86 -12.10
CA ALA A 101 -18.27 -5.28 -12.43
C ALA A 101 -17.03 -6.00 -11.85
N HIS A 102 -15.90 -5.32 -11.75
CA HIS A 102 -14.67 -5.90 -11.18
C HIS A 102 -14.79 -6.16 -9.67
N PHE A 103 -15.63 -5.42 -8.96
CA PHE A 103 -15.88 -5.61 -7.53
C PHE A 103 -16.83 -6.79 -7.24
N ALA A 104 -17.69 -7.14 -8.19
CA ALA A 104 -18.55 -8.33 -8.12
C ALA A 104 -17.87 -9.58 -8.71
N GLY A 105 -16.80 -9.42 -9.46
CA GLY A 105 -16.06 -10.50 -10.11
C GLY A 105 -15.05 -11.22 -9.21
N PRO A 106 -14.20 -12.10 -9.79
CA PRO A 106 -13.21 -12.89 -9.06
C PRO A 106 -12.22 -12.08 -8.23
N THR A 107 -11.94 -10.83 -8.62
CA THR A 107 -11.00 -9.94 -7.93
C THR A 107 -11.65 -9.16 -6.77
N GLY A 108 -12.98 -9.19 -6.62
CA GLY A 108 -13.71 -8.35 -5.67
C GLY A 108 -13.25 -8.48 -4.22
N GLY A 109 -13.02 -9.70 -3.74
CA GLY A 109 -12.54 -9.93 -2.37
C GLY A 109 -11.13 -9.40 -2.12
N TYR A 110 -10.24 -9.46 -3.12
CA TYR A 110 -8.90 -8.86 -3.06
C TYR A 110 -8.99 -7.34 -3.01
N LEU A 111 -9.80 -6.71 -3.86
CA LEU A 111 -10.03 -5.26 -3.87
C LEU A 111 -10.60 -4.79 -2.53
N ALA A 112 -11.58 -5.50 -1.97
CA ALA A 112 -12.16 -5.20 -0.67
C ALA A 112 -11.14 -5.31 0.49
N SER A 113 -10.12 -6.15 0.36
CA SER A 113 -9.05 -6.30 1.36
C SER A 113 -8.06 -5.13 1.39
N PHE A 114 -7.89 -4.39 0.30
CA PHE A 114 -6.85 -3.36 0.17
C PHE A 114 -6.94 -2.23 1.20
N PRO A 115 -8.13 -1.66 1.51
CA PRO A 115 -8.24 -0.70 2.61
C PRO A 115 -7.81 -1.27 3.95
N VAL A 116 -8.15 -2.55 4.21
CA VAL A 116 -7.78 -3.25 5.46
C VAL A 116 -6.27 -3.49 5.52
N MET A 117 -5.64 -3.85 4.39
CA MET A 117 -4.19 -3.96 4.28
C MET A 117 -3.48 -2.65 4.63
N ALA A 118 -3.91 -1.53 4.02
CA ALA A 118 -3.31 -0.22 4.26
C ALA A 118 -3.47 0.21 5.72
N LEU A 119 -4.66 -0.03 6.29
CA LEU A 119 -4.95 0.23 7.70
C LEU A 119 -4.02 -0.58 8.61
N LEU A 120 -3.87 -1.89 8.35
CA LEU A 120 -3.03 -2.78 9.15
C LEU A 120 -1.56 -2.35 9.11
N VAL A 121 -0.99 -2.16 7.91
CA VAL A 121 0.41 -1.75 7.75
C VAL A 121 0.63 -0.37 8.37
N GLY A 122 -0.28 0.57 8.15
CA GLY A 122 -0.21 1.92 8.72
C GLY A 122 -0.26 1.91 10.25
N ALA A 123 -1.17 1.14 10.84
CA ALA A 123 -1.30 1.01 12.28
C ALA A 123 -0.09 0.34 12.93
N LEU A 124 0.48 -0.70 12.30
CA LEU A 124 1.70 -1.35 12.77
C LEU A 124 2.92 -0.42 12.65
N ARG A 125 3.01 0.35 11.55
CA ARG A 125 4.03 1.39 11.41
C ARG A 125 3.96 2.41 12.55
N GLU A 126 2.77 2.88 12.94
CA GLU A 126 2.56 3.82 14.05
C GLU A 126 3.02 3.22 15.39
N ARG A 127 3.02 1.88 15.53
CA ARG A 127 3.57 1.13 16.67
C ARG A 127 5.07 0.84 16.57
N GLY A 128 5.77 1.42 15.60
CA GLY A 128 7.22 1.29 15.41
C GLY A 128 7.68 0.15 14.50
N TRP A 129 6.77 -0.47 13.74
CA TRP A 129 7.11 -1.46 12.71
C TRP A 129 7.42 -0.74 11.39
N ASN A 130 8.58 -0.07 11.34
CA ASN A 130 8.94 0.89 10.31
C ASN A 130 10.36 0.64 9.76
N ALA A 131 10.89 1.56 8.96
CA ALA A 131 12.21 1.47 8.33
C ALA A 131 13.38 1.28 9.31
N GLN A 132 13.23 1.65 10.59
CA GLN A 132 14.25 1.44 11.63
C GLN A 132 14.29 -0.02 12.12
N ARG A 133 13.22 -0.76 11.90
CA ARG A 133 13.06 -2.17 12.25
C ARG A 133 12.63 -2.98 11.04
N PRO A 134 13.54 -3.24 10.08
CA PRO A 134 13.20 -3.79 8.77
C PRO A 134 12.51 -5.16 8.82
N LEU A 135 12.85 -6.00 9.79
CA LEU A 135 12.20 -7.30 9.98
C LEU A 135 10.74 -7.14 10.41
N LEU A 136 10.42 -6.16 11.26
CA LEU A 136 9.04 -5.86 11.65
C LEU A 136 8.27 -5.20 10.50
N ALA A 137 8.91 -4.32 9.72
CA ALA A 137 8.31 -3.77 8.51
C ALA A 137 7.98 -4.88 7.49
N PHE A 138 8.89 -5.81 7.27
CA PHE A 138 8.64 -7.00 6.44
C PHE A 138 7.47 -7.83 6.99
N ALA A 139 7.46 -8.14 8.30
CA ALA A 139 6.41 -8.92 8.92
C ALA A 139 5.03 -8.24 8.81
N SER A 140 4.96 -6.91 8.93
CA SER A 140 3.70 -6.16 8.76
C SER A 140 3.15 -6.27 7.34
N MET A 141 4.01 -6.15 6.33
CA MET A 141 3.62 -6.27 4.92
C MET A 141 3.26 -7.70 4.55
N LEU A 142 3.99 -8.68 5.11
CA LEU A 142 3.68 -10.09 4.93
C LEU A 142 2.32 -10.46 5.53
N ALA A 143 2.03 -9.99 6.75
CA ALA A 143 0.72 -10.17 7.40
C ALA A 143 -0.41 -9.54 6.58
N ALA A 144 -0.19 -8.34 6.02
CA ALA A 144 -1.16 -7.68 5.15
C ALA A 144 -1.39 -8.45 3.85
N ASN A 145 -0.33 -8.99 3.21
CA ASN A 145 -0.47 -9.85 2.04
C ASN A 145 -1.20 -11.16 2.37
N ALA A 146 -0.91 -11.78 3.53
CA ALA A 146 -1.62 -12.99 3.98
C ALA A 146 -3.11 -12.71 4.21
N LEU A 147 -3.45 -11.57 4.83
CA LEU A 147 -4.84 -11.13 4.99
C LEU A 147 -5.53 -10.92 3.65
N CYS A 148 -4.85 -10.30 2.68
CA CYS A 148 -5.38 -10.12 1.32
C CYS A 148 -5.68 -11.47 0.65
N LEU A 149 -4.76 -12.42 0.74
CA LEU A 149 -4.96 -13.77 0.18
C LEU A 149 -6.10 -14.52 0.88
N ALA A 150 -6.23 -14.37 2.20
CA ALA A 150 -7.33 -14.99 2.94
C ALA A 150 -8.68 -14.41 2.53
N MET A 151 -8.84 -13.08 2.50
CA MET A 151 -10.09 -12.42 2.11
C MET A 151 -10.43 -12.67 0.65
N GLY A 152 -9.44 -12.53 -0.25
CA GLY A 152 -9.62 -12.76 -1.68
C GLY A 152 -9.90 -14.22 -2.01
N GLY A 153 -9.19 -15.14 -1.38
CA GLY A 153 -9.39 -16.58 -1.53
C GLY A 153 -10.75 -17.04 -1.03
N LEU A 154 -11.22 -16.53 0.12
CA LEU A 154 -12.56 -16.81 0.65
C LEU A 154 -13.66 -16.32 -0.30
N TRP A 155 -13.52 -15.09 -0.83
CA TRP A 155 -14.44 -14.56 -1.83
C TRP A 155 -14.47 -15.44 -3.09
N LEU A 156 -13.29 -15.76 -3.62
CA LEU A 156 -13.15 -16.57 -4.81
C LEU A 156 -13.69 -17.99 -4.61
N ALA A 157 -13.54 -18.57 -3.41
CA ALA A 157 -14.08 -19.87 -3.06
C ALA A 157 -15.61 -19.91 -3.15
N GLY A 158 -16.28 -18.81 -2.80
CA GLY A 158 -17.72 -18.66 -2.98
C GLY A 158 -18.17 -18.64 -4.45
N LEU A 159 -17.28 -18.25 -5.37
CA LEU A 159 -17.60 -18.16 -6.81
C LEU A 159 -17.25 -19.44 -7.59
N ILE A 160 -16.10 -20.07 -7.31
CA ILE A 160 -15.58 -21.16 -8.13
C ILE A 160 -15.29 -22.47 -7.35
N GLY A 161 -15.60 -22.48 -6.06
CA GLY A 161 -15.31 -23.58 -5.15
C GLY A 161 -13.92 -23.49 -4.51
N THR A 162 -13.78 -24.09 -3.32
CA THR A 162 -12.60 -23.94 -2.44
C THR A 162 -11.31 -24.47 -3.09
N GLU A 163 -11.36 -25.65 -3.70
CA GLU A 163 -10.18 -26.29 -4.30
C GLU A 163 -9.59 -25.40 -5.42
N LYS A 164 -10.43 -24.96 -6.36
CA LYS A 164 -10.00 -24.08 -7.45
C LYS A 164 -9.54 -22.71 -6.95
N ALA A 165 -10.19 -22.16 -5.93
CA ALA A 165 -9.79 -20.90 -5.34
C ALA A 165 -8.39 -20.98 -4.71
N ILE A 166 -8.06 -22.08 -4.02
CA ILE A 166 -6.73 -22.29 -3.46
C ILE A 166 -5.70 -22.43 -4.58
N MET A 167 -5.96 -23.27 -5.57
CA MET A 167 -5.02 -23.57 -6.66
C MET A 167 -4.75 -22.35 -7.57
N LEU A 168 -5.78 -21.54 -7.86
CA LEU A 168 -5.71 -20.45 -8.86
C LEU A 168 -5.65 -19.05 -8.23
N GLY A 169 -6.16 -18.88 -7.01
CA GLY A 169 -6.27 -17.56 -6.36
C GLY A 169 -5.36 -17.37 -5.15
N VAL A 170 -4.80 -18.46 -4.57
CA VAL A 170 -3.95 -18.36 -3.37
C VAL A 170 -2.54 -18.86 -3.65
N ALA A 171 -2.38 -20.12 -4.03
CA ALA A 171 -1.07 -20.76 -4.15
C ALA A 171 -0.06 -20.01 -5.05
N PRO A 172 -0.41 -19.53 -6.25
CA PRO A 172 0.52 -18.78 -7.10
C PRO A 172 0.97 -17.45 -6.50
N PHE A 173 0.16 -16.87 -5.60
CA PHE A 173 0.39 -15.54 -5.04
C PHE A 173 1.27 -15.55 -3.78
N VAL A 174 1.45 -16.72 -3.13
CA VAL A 174 2.22 -16.82 -1.87
C VAL A 174 3.66 -16.33 -2.07
N ILE A 175 4.36 -16.87 -3.07
CA ILE A 175 5.75 -16.50 -3.36
C ILE A 175 5.82 -15.01 -3.73
N GLY A 176 4.93 -14.54 -4.60
CA GLY A 176 4.83 -13.14 -4.97
C GLY A 176 4.55 -12.22 -3.77
N GLY A 177 3.72 -12.65 -2.82
CA GLY A 177 3.43 -11.92 -1.58
C GLY A 177 4.67 -11.76 -0.70
N VAL A 178 5.47 -12.82 -0.54
CA VAL A 178 6.75 -12.77 0.21
C VAL A 178 7.74 -11.82 -0.47
N LEU A 179 7.94 -11.95 -1.78
CA LEU A 179 8.87 -11.11 -2.53
C LEU A 179 8.48 -9.63 -2.50
N LYS A 180 7.19 -9.31 -2.68
CA LYS A 180 6.67 -7.93 -2.59
C LYS A 180 6.82 -7.35 -1.19
N SER A 181 6.62 -8.17 -0.15
CA SER A 181 6.83 -7.74 1.24
C SER A 181 8.29 -7.44 1.53
N ALA A 182 9.21 -8.27 1.02
CA ALA A 182 10.65 -8.03 1.13
C ALA A 182 11.08 -6.77 0.36
N LEU A 183 10.59 -6.60 -0.86
CA LEU A 183 10.83 -5.41 -1.67
C LEU A 183 10.30 -4.15 -0.96
N GLY A 184 9.11 -4.21 -0.38
CA GLY A 184 8.52 -3.10 0.35
C GLY A 184 9.33 -2.69 1.57
N ALA A 185 9.76 -3.65 2.39
CA ALA A 185 10.63 -3.39 3.54
C ALA A 185 11.98 -2.78 3.11
N ALA A 186 12.60 -3.32 2.05
CA ALA A 186 13.85 -2.78 1.49
C ALA A 186 13.67 -1.36 0.96
N SER A 187 12.57 -1.08 0.25
CA SER A 187 12.23 0.26 -0.24
C SER A 187 12.06 1.27 0.88
N LEU A 188 11.40 0.90 1.99
CA LEU A 188 11.29 1.77 3.16
C LEU A 188 12.64 2.09 3.79
N VAL A 189 13.53 1.11 3.90
CA VAL A 189 14.90 1.33 4.41
C VAL A 189 15.67 2.26 3.50
N ALA A 190 15.62 2.04 2.18
CA ALA A 190 16.30 2.89 1.19
C ALA A 190 15.80 4.34 1.28
N LEU A 191 14.49 4.56 1.29
CA LEU A 191 13.89 5.90 1.43
C LEU A 191 14.31 6.58 2.74
N SER A 192 14.38 5.84 3.84
CA SER A 192 14.81 6.41 5.13
C SER A 192 16.28 6.82 5.15
N ARG A 193 17.14 6.11 4.41
CA ARG A 193 18.57 6.46 4.26
C ARG A 193 18.75 7.72 3.41
N LEU A 194 18.04 7.82 2.29
CA LEU A 194 18.07 9.00 1.42
C LEU A 194 17.63 10.26 2.16
N ALA A 195 16.56 10.15 2.98
CA ALA A 195 16.10 11.27 3.80
C ALA A 195 17.16 11.75 4.79
N LYS A 196 17.94 10.85 5.39
CA LYS A 196 19.02 11.21 6.33
C LYS A 196 20.20 11.89 5.64
N CYS A 197 20.52 11.52 4.40
CA CYS A 197 21.59 12.16 3.63
C CYS A 197 21.22 13.60 3.25
N GLY A 198 19.95 13.88 2.92
CA GLY A 198 19.49 15.21 2.58
C GLY A 198 19.38 16.18 3.78
N ASP A 199 19.26 15.66 5.02
CA ASP A 199 19.27 16.49 6.24
C ASP A 199 20.71 16.82 6.73
N ALA A 200 21.73 16.27 6.10
CA ALA A 200 23.15 16.45 6.49
C ALA A 200 23.92 17.50 5.62
N GLU A 201 23.31 18.02 4.58
CA GLU A 201 23.77 19.15 3.73
C GLU A 201 23.06 20.45 4.14
#